data_b885adb469d68e11c1c9e31fc42c6c44
#
_entry.id   b885adb469d68e11c1c9e31fc42c6c44
#
_cell.length_a   1.000
_cell.length_b   1.000
_cell.length_c   1.000
_cell.angle_alpha   90.00
_cell.angle_beta   90.00
_cell.angle_gamma   90.00
#
_symmetry.space_group_name_H-M   'P 1'
#
loop_
_entity.id
_entity.type
_entity.pdbx_description
1 polymer ?
#
loop_
_entity_poly.entity_id
_entity_poly.type
_entity_poly.pdbx_seq_one_letter_code
_entity_poly.pdbx_strand_id
1 'polypeptide(L)'
;GLSGETTAGGLSRLDWFLEEEPYLFVLELGGNDGLRGIALTETKKNLLAIVDKVKAKYPNTKIILAGMQIPPNMGKEYTEEFKAIYPAVAKEKNIELIPFLLEGVAGNPDLNLPDGIHPTPEGHRIVMETLWPFISKAL
;
A
#
# COMPACT_ATOMS: atom_id res chain seq x y z
N GLY A 1 3.81 -9.74 0.23
CA GLY A 1 4.37 -9.10 1.41
C GLY A 1 4.30 -9.98 2.65
N LEU A 2 5.04 -9.62 3.66
CA LEU A 2 5.00 -10.31 4.95
C LEU A 2 3.91 -9.72 5.84
N SER A 3 3.20 -10.59 6.55
CA SER A 3 2.21 -10.17 7.53
C SER A 3 2.87 -9.33 8.63
N GLY A 4 2.25 -8.20 8.98
CA GLY A 4 2.76 -7.30 10.01
C GLY A 4 3.91 -6.39 9.61
N GLU A 5 4.29 -6.39 8.33
CA GLU A 5 5.39 -5.55 7.84
C GLU A 5 5.03 -4.07 7.86
N THR A 6 5.95 -3.24 8.36
CA THR A 6 5.85 -1.79 8.35
C THR A 6 6.60 -1.21 7.15
N THR A 7 6.42 0.10 6.89
CA THR A 7 7.18 0.79 5.84
C THR A 7 8.68 0.76 6.10
N ALA A 8 9.11 0.90 7.37
CA ALA A 8 10.51 0.77 7.73
C ALA A 8 11.07 -0.62 7.42
N GLY A 9 10.30 -1.66 7.76
CA GLY A 9 10.68 -3.05 7.45
C GLY A 9 10.76 -3.30 5.95
N GLY A 10 9.78 -2.82 5.19
CA GLY A 10 9.78 -2.94 3.74
C GLY A 10 10.97 -2.23 3.09
N LEU A 11 11.32 -1.05 3.57
CA LEU A 11 12.47 -0.30 3.07
C LEU A 11 13.78 -1.06 3.34
N SER A 12 13.95 -1.60 4.56
CA SER A 12 15.19 -2.31 4.93
C SER A 12 15.39 -3.61 4.14
N ARG A 13 14.30 -4.21 3.64
CA ARG A 13 14.33 -5.48 2.91
C ARG A 13 14.14 -5.32 1.40
N LEU A 14 14.08 -4.09 0.92
CA LEU A 14 13.75 -3.81 -0.47
C LEU A 14 14.74 -4.45 -1.45
N ASP A 15 16.02 -4.46 -1.14
CA ASP A 15 17.05 -5.03 -2.01
C ASP A 15 16.84 -6.52 -2.28
N TRP A 16 16.22 -7.26 -1.34
CA TRP A 16 15.88 -8.66 -1.53
C TRP A 16 14.83 -8.86 -2.62
N PHE A 17 13.91 -7.91 -2.76
CA PHE A 17 12.85 -7.98 -3.76
C PHE A 17 13.27 -7.42 -5.12
N LEU A 18 14.40 -6.71 -5.17
CA LEU A 18 14.88 -6.03 -6.37
C LEU A 18 16.13 -6.69 -6.98
N GLU A 19 16.28 -8.00 -6.81
CA GLU A 19 17.39 -8.75 -7.43
C GLU A 19 17.28 -8.77 -8.96
N GLU A 20 16.05 -8.82 -9.48
CA GLU A 20 15.76 -8.77 -10.90
C GLU A 20 14.89 -7.56 -11.22
N GLU A 21 15.08 -6.93 -12.38
CA GLU A 21 14.28 -5.78 -12.79
C GLU A 21 12.82 -6.20 -13.01
N PRO A 22 11.86 -5.69 -12.20
CA PRO A 22 10.46 -5.96 -12.46
C PRO A 22 9.93 -5.08 -13.58
N TYR A 23 9.02 -5.60 -14.38
CA TYR A 23 8.29 -4.80 -15.36
C TYR A 23 7.35 -3.82 -14.65
N LEU A 24 6.69 -4.29 -13.59
CA LEU A 24 5.74 -3.54 -12.80
C LEU A 24 6.01 -3.78 -11.30
N PHE A 25 6.09 -2.70 -10.55
CA PHE A 25 6.25 -2.76 -9.09
C PHE A 25 5.00 -2.15 -8.44
N VAL A 26 4.22 -2.98 -7.73
CA VAL A 26 3.05 -2.52 -6.99
C VAL A 26 3.44 -2.41 -5.51
N LEU A 27 3.42 -1.17 -4.99
CA LEU A 27 3.74 -0.90 -3.59
C LEU A 27 2.45 -0.88 -2.77
N GLU A 28 2.27 -1.89 -1.97
CA GLU A 28 1.15 -2.05 -1.05
C GLU A 28 1.72 -2.21 0.36
N LEU A 29 1.81 -1.10 1.09
CA LEU A 29 2.51 -1.08 2.39
C LEU A 29 2.05 0.12 3.22
N GLY A 30 2.16 0.02 4.52
CA GLY A 30 1.87 1.10 5.45
C GLY A 30 0.66 0.88 6.35
N GLY A 31 -0.18 -0.12 6.05
CA GLY A 31 -1.32 -0.44 6.91
C GLY A 31 -0.91 -0.76 8.34
N ASN A 32 0.19 -1.48 8.53
CA ASN A 32 0.70 -1.80 9.87
C ASN A 32 1.28 -0.58 10.57
N ASP A 33 1.86 0.37 9.85
CA ASP A 33 2.26 1.65 10.43
C ASP A 33 1.06 2.34 11.08
N GLY A 34 -0.05 2.42 10.33
CA GLY A 34 -1.27 3.03 10.82
C GLY A 34 -1.88 2.29 12.00
N LEU A 35 -1.95 0.96 11.94
CA LEU A 35 -2.50 0.14 13.03
C LEU A 35 -1.66 0.23 14.31
N ARG A 36 -0.37 0.48 14.20
CA ARG A 36 0.54 0.63 15.34
C ARG A 36 0.70 2.06 15.82
N GLY A 37 0.05 3.03 15.16
CA GLY A 37 0.15 4.43 15.54
C GLY A 37 1.54 5.04 15.31
N ILE A 38 2.28 4.53 14.34
CA ILE A 38 3.61 5.06 13.99
C ILE A 38 3.47 6.49 13.46
N ALA A 39 4.44 7.36 13.77
CA ALA A 39 4.44 8.73 13.30
C ALA A 39 4.31 8.79 11.78
N LEU A 40 3.33 9.54 11.27
CA LEU A 40 2.99 9.58 9.85
C LEU A 40 4.09 10.22 9.01
N THR A 41 4.92 11.08 9.59
CA THR A 41 6.11 11.61 8.92
C THR A 41 7.10 10.50 8.57
N GLU A 42 7.25 9.50 9.43
CA GLU A 42 8.09 8.33 9.17
C GLU A 42 7.50 7.45 8.07
N THR A 43 6.18 7.21 8.13
CA THR A 43 5.49 6.42 7.11
C THR A 43 5.68 7.05 5.72
N LYS A 44 5.42 8.34 5.59
CA LYS A 44 5.58 9.07 4.33
C LYS A 44 7.04 9.02 3.86
N LYS A 45 7.99 9.30 4.74
CA LYS A 45 9.42 9.27 4.43
C LYS A 45 9.85 7.91 3.89
N ASN A 46 9.41 6.83 4.53
CA ASN A 46 9.76 5.47 4.11
C ASN A 46 9.16 5.12 2.75
N LEU A 47 7.91 5.51 2.49
CA LEU A 47 7.28 5.28 1.18
C LEU A 47 8.01 6.05 0.07
N LEU A 48 8.35 7.31 0.31
CA LEU A 48 9.13 8.10 -0.63
C LEU A 48 10.50 7.48 -0.91
N ALA A 49 11.17 7.00 0.12
CA ALA A 49 12.49 6.35 0.00
C ALA A 49 12.41 5.05 -0.81
N ILE A 50 11.36 4.25 -0.60
CA ILE A 50 11.14 3.02 -1.38
C ILE A 50 10.99 3.34 -2.87
N VAL A 51 10.13 4.31 -3.20
CA VAL A 51 9.92 4.72 -4.59
C VAL A 51 11.22 5.22 -5.21
N ASP A 52 11.98 6.04 -4.49
CA ASP A 52 13.25 6.57 -4.99
C ASP A 52 14.27 5.47 -5.24
N LYS A 53 14.37 4.46 -4.36
CA LYS A 53 15.28 3.32 -4.56
C LYS A 53 14.91 2.51 -5.80
N VAL A 54 13.62 2.25 -6.02
CA VAL A 54 13.16 1.51 -7.20
C VAL A 54 13.46 2.29 -8.46
N LYS A 55 13.15 3.59 -8.49
CA LYS A 55 13.44 4.44 -9.65
C LYS A 55 14.92 4.55 -9.96
N ALA A 56 15.76 4.65 -8.93
CA ALA A 56 17.21 4.74 -9.10
C ALA A 56 17.80 3.45 -9.67
N LYS A 57 17.33 2.29 -9.17
CA LYS A 57 17.84 0.99 -9.60
C LYS A 57 17.26 0.56 -10.94
N TYR A 58 15.97 0.80 -11.17
CA TYR A 58 15.25 0.38 -12.38
C TYR A 58 14.41 1.52 -12.95
N PRO A 59 15.04 2.45 -13.69
CA PRO A 59 14.34 3.64 -14.19
C PRO A 59 13.14 3.35 -15.10
N ASN A 60 13.11 2.20 -15.74
CA ASN A 60 12.05 1.83 -16.69
C ASN A 60 10.91 1.03 -16.04
N THR A 61 11.06 0.64 -14.79
CA THR A 61 10.00 -0.08 -14.08
C THR A 61 8.84 0.86 -13.78
N LYS A 62 7.61 0.42 -14.11
CA LYS A 62 6.41 1.14 -13.72
C LYS A 62 6.13 0.89 -12.25
N ILE A 63 5.80 1.95 -11.52
CA ILE A 63 5.47 1.89 -10.10
C ILE A 63 4.03 2.30 -9.91
N ILE A 64 3.28 1.49 -9.19
CA ILE A 64 1.92 1.80 -8.78
C ILE A 64 1.88 1.75 -7.25
N LEU A 65 1.36 2.82 -6.63
CA LEU A 65 1.16 2.88 -5.19
C LEU A 65 -0.29 2.52 -4.87
N ALA A 66 -0.49 1.53 -4.01
CA ALA A 66 -1.82 1.18 -3.52
C ALA A 66 -2.18 2.05 -2.32
N GLY A 67 -3.29 2.76 -2.42
CA GLY A 67 -3.83 3.54 -1.31
C GLY A 67 -4.28 2.64 -0.16
N MET A 68 -4.07 3.09 1.07
CA MET A 68 -4.43 2.36 2.28
C MET A 68 -5.29 3.22 3.18
N GLN A 69 -6.16 2.58 3.96
CA GLN A 69 -6.97 3.19 5.00
C GLN A 69 -6.90 2.33 6.25
N ILE A 70 -7.14 2.93 7.39
CA ILE A 70 -7.15 2.23 8.68
C ILE A 70 -8.47 2.47 9.40
N PRO A 71 -8.87 1.59 10.34
CA PRO A 71 -10.04 1.83 11.17
C PRO A 71 -9.90 3.12 11.99
N PRO A 72 -11.00 3.81 12.31
CA PRO A 72 -10.95 5.11 12.98
C PRO A 72 -10.59 5.05 14.47
N ASN A 73 -10.21 3.92 15.01
CA ASN A 73 -9.88 3.72 16.42
C ASN A 73 -8.64 4.49 16.89
N MET A 74 -7.82 4.99 15.96
CA MET A 74 -6.65 5.82 16.28
C MET A 74 -6.99 7.33 16.31
N GLY A 75 -8.27 7.68 16.21
CA GLY A 75 -8.72 9.05 16.14
C GLY A 75 -8.91 9.55 14.72
N LYS A 76 -9.88 10.46 14.54
CA LYS A 76 -10.26 10.96 13.22
C LYS A 76 -9.11 11.68 12.53
N GLU A 77 -8.38 12.53 13.25
CA GLU A 77 -7.28 13.31 12.69
C GLU A 77 -6.16 12.41 12.15
N TYR A 78 -5.74 11.43 12.95
CA TYR A 78 -4.72 10.48 12.53
C TYR A 78 -5.17 9.66 11.31
N THR A 79 -6.41 9.20 11.32
CA THR A 79 -7.00 8.41 10.23
C THR A 79 -7.04 9.19 8.92
N GLU A 80 -7.45 10.46 8.97
CA GLU A 80 -7.50 11.31 7.78
C GLU A 80 -6.10 11.65 7.26
N GLU A 81 -5.15 11.94 8.14
CA GLU A 81 -3.76 12.19 7.76
C GLU A 81 -3.11 10.97 7.14
N PHE A 82 -3.37 9.79 7.71
CA PHE A 82 -2.88 8.53 7.15
C PHE A 82 -3.37 8.34 5.72
N LYS A 83 -4.67 8.49 5.51
CA LYS A 83 -5.29 8.35 4.18
C LYS A 83 -4.67 9.31 3.17
N ALA A 84 -4.35 10.52 3.57
CA ALA A 84 -3.84 11.56 2.71
C ALA A 84 -2.36 11.34 2.28
N ILE A 85 -1.61 10.47 2.97
CA ILE A 85 -0.21 10.19 2.63
C ILE A 85 -0.08 9.64 1.20
N TYR A 86 -0.94 8.72 0.81
CA TYR A 86 -0.81 7.98 -0.44
C TYR A 86 -1.01 8.86 -1.68
N PRO A 87 -2.07 9.69 -1.77
CA PRO A 87 -2.17 10.64 -2.87
C PRO A 87 -1.00 11.62 -2.91
N ALA A 88 -0.52 12.07 -1.74
CA ALA A 88 0.62 12.99 -1.67
C ALA A 88 1.91 12.36 -2.22
N VAL A 89 2.21 11.12 -1.83
CA VAL A 89 3.38 10.39 -2.35
C VAL A 89 3.26 10.16 -3.84
N ALA A 90 2.11 9.72 -4.31
CA ALA A 90 1.89 9.46 -5.74
C ALA A 90 2.09 10.72 -6.58
N LYS A 91 1.58 11.86 -6.11
CA LYS A 91 1.73 13.16 -6.79
C LYS A 91 3.18 13.62 -6.78
N GLU A 92 3.85 13.54 -5.63
CA GLU A 92 5.24 14.00 -5.47
C GLU A 92 6.19 13.20 -6.35
N LYS A 93 5.97 11.89 -6.49
CA LYS A 93 6.82 11.00 -7.28
C LYS A 93 6.31 10.75 -8.70
N ASN A 94 5.18 11.34 -9.07
CA ASN A 94 4.55 11.18 -10.38
C ASN A 94 4.36 9.71 -10.76
N ILE A 95 3.73 8.96 -9.85
CA ILE A 95 3.40 7.56 -10.04
C ILE A 95 1.89 7.34 -9.93
N GLU A 96 1.42 6.22 -10.49
CA GLU A 96 0.02 5.83 -10.47
C GLU A 96 -0.43 5.51 -9.04
N LEU A 97 -1.65 5.90 -8.69
CA LEU A 97 -2.28 5.58 -7.41
C LEU A 97 -3.48 4.68 -7.64
N ILE A 98 -3.51 3.53 -6.97
CA ILE A 98 -4.72 2.73 -6.86
C ILE A 98 -5.46 3.23 -5.62
N PRO A 99 -6.76 3.61 -5.73
CA PRO A 99 -7.57 3.95 -4.57
C PRO A 99 -7.61 2.79 -3.58
N PHE A 100 -8.11 3.03 -2.38
CA PHE A 100 -8.10 2.05 -1.30
C PHE A 100 -8.41 0.63 -1.77
N LEU A 101 -7.41 -0.27 -1.65
CA LEU A 101 -7.46 -1.62 -2.19
C LEU A 101 -8.56 -2.49 -1.57
N LEU A 102 -8.91 -2.24 -0.30
CA LEU A 102 -9.95 -2.96 0.42
C LEU A 102 -11.31 -2.25 0.40
N GLU A 103 -11.52 -1.30 -0.51
CA GLU A 103 -12.81 -0.64 -0.67
C GLU A 103 -13.90 -1.65 -0.95
N GLY A 104 -15.00 -1.57 -0.18
CA GLY A 104 -16.10 -2.53 -0.25
C GLY A 104 -15.87 -3.83 0.52
N VAL A 105 -14.67 -4.06 1.04
CA VAL A 105 -14.31 -5.28 1.79
C VAL A 105 -13.99 -4.95 3.25
N ALA A 106 -13.23 -3.90 3.50
CA ALA A 106 -12.82 -3.54 4.86
C ALA A 106 -14.04 -3.26 5.76
N GLY A 107 -14.07 -3.87 6.91
CA GLY A 107 -15.14 -3.71 7.88
C GLY A 107 -16.41 -4.51 7.59
N ASN A 108 -16.47 -5.26 6.49
CA ASN A 108 -17.60 -6.13 6.16
C ASN A 108 -17.37 -7.53 6.75
N PRO A 109 -18.15 -7.95 7.77
CA PRO A 109 -17.95 -9.26 8.40
C PRO A 109 -18.07 -10.46 7.45
N ASP A 110 -18.90 -10.33 6.40
CA ASP A 110 -19.13 -11.39 5.44
C ASP A 110 -17.96 -11.59 4.47
N LEU A 111 -17.10 -10.57 4.34
CA LEU A 111 -15.98 -10.55 3.40
C LEU A 111 -14.62 -10.64 4.08
N ASN A 112 -14.60 -10.79 5.41
CA ASN A 112 -13.38 -10.91 6.18
C ASN A 112 -13.42 -12.15 7.09
N LEU A 113 -12.23 -12.70 7.37
CA LEU A 113 -12.08 -13.78 8.35
C LEU A 113 -12.42 -13.26 9.76
N PRO A 114 -12.61 -14.16 10.76
CA PRO A 114 -12.96 -13.74 12.12
C PRO A 114 -12.01 -12.74 12.76
N ASP A 115 -10.76 -12.64 12.29
CA ASP A 115 -9.81 -11.64 12.80
C ASP A 115 -10.16 -10.21 12.36
N GLY A 116 -11.08 -10.04 11.40
CA GLY A 116 -11.49 -8.74 10.87
C GLY A 116 -10.43 -8.04 10.01
N ILE A 117 -9.30 -8.67 9.76
CA ILE A 117 -8.14 -8.09 9.07
C ILE A 117 -7.94 -8.70 7.69
N HIS A 118 -8.03 -10.03 7.60
CA HIS A 118 -7.78 -10.75 6.35
C HIS A 118 -9.08 -11.02 5.60
N PRO A 119 -9.17 -10.68 4.31
CA PRO A 119 -10.36 -10.97 3.50
C PRO A 119 -10.61 -12.47 3.34
N THR A 120 -11.90 -12.83 3.21
CA THR A 120 -12.31 -14.16 2.76
C THR A 120 -11.95 -14.34 1.26
N PRO A 121 -12.10 -15.56 0.69
CA PRO A 121 -11.96 -15.74 -0.77
C PRO A 121 -12.82 -14.77 -1.58
N GLU A 122 -14.05 -14.51 -1.16
CA GLU A 122 -14.92 -13.52 -1.82
C GLU A 122 -14.38 -12.10 -1.66
N GLY A 123 -13.87 -11.75 -0.49
CA GLY A 123 -13.20 -10.46 -0.25
C GLY A 123 -11.98 -10.29 -1.14
N HIS A 124 -11.16 -11.32 -1.30
CA HIS A 124 -10.01 -11.31 -2.20
C HIS A 124 -10.44 -11.11 -3.66
N ARG A 125 -11.55 -11.71 -4.08
CA ARG A 125 -12.08 -11.52 -5.43
C ARG A 125 -12.42 -10.05 -5.68
N ILE A 126 -13.06 -9.38 -4.74
CA ILE A 126 -13.40 -7.95 -4.84
C ILE A 126 -12.13 -7.10 -4.89
N VAL A 127 -11.12 -7.42 -4.08
CA VAL A 127 -9.82 -6.74 -4.11
C VAL A 127 -9.18 -6.88 -5.49
N MET A 128 -9.19 -8.07 -6.07
CA MET A 128 -8.65 -8.31 -7.40
C MET A 128 -9.41 -7.56 -8.48
N GLU A 129 -10.73 -7.47 -8.39
CA GLU A 129 -11.54 -6.68 -9.32
C GLU A 129 -11.21 -5.19 -9.25
N THR A 130 -10.91 -4.69 -8.04
CA THR A 130 -10.47 -3.30 -7.84
C THR A 130 -9.09 -3.07 -8.46
N LEU A 131 -8.19 -4.03 -8.30
CA LEU A 131 -6.79 -3.92 -8.72
C LEU A 131 -6.60 -4.10 -10.24
N TRP A 132 -7.36 -5.02 -10.84
CA TRP A 132 -7.17 -5.44 -12.23
C TRP A 132 -7.18 -4.31 -13.26
N PRO A 133 -8.11 -3.32 -13.21
CA PRO A 133 -8.09 -2.22 -14.19
C PRO A 133 -6.76 -1.45 -14.20
N PHE A 134 -6.13 -1.28 -13.03
CA PHE A 134 -4.85 -0.57 -12.94
C PHE A 134 -3.69 -1.41 -13.47
N ILE A 135 -3.67 -2.71 -13.16
CA ILE A 135 -2.64 -3.62 -13.64
C ILE A 135 -2.73 -3.81 -15.15
N SER A 136 -3.93 -4.08 -15.67
CA SER A 136 -4.13 -4.32 -17.10
C SER A 136 -3.76 -3.10 -17.95
N LYS A 137 -4.03 -1.90 -17.45
CA LYS A 137 -3.65 -0.64 -18.12
C LYS A 137 -2.13 -0.46 -18.15
N ALA A 138 -1.42 -0.94 -17.12
CA ALA A 138 0.04 -0.83 -17.04
C ALA A 138 0.77 -1.86 -17.92
N LEU A 139 0.10 -2.95 -18.26
CA LEU A 139 0.66 -3.97 -19.17
C LEU A 139 0.49 -3.56 -20.61
#